data_38605c00f098b216b2843ac446584a6e
#
_entry.id   38605c00f098b216b2843ac446584a6e
#
_cell.length_a   1.000
_cell.length_b   1.000
_cell.length_c   1.000
_cell.angle_alpha   90.00
_cell.angle_beta   90.00
_cell.angle_gamma   90.00
#
_symmetry.space_group_name_H-M   'P 1'
#
loop_
_entity.id
_entity.type
_entity.pdbx_description
1 polymer ?
#
loop_
_entity_poly.entity_id
_entity_poly.type
_entity_poly.pdbx_seq_one_letter_code
_entity_poly.pdbx_strand_id
1 'polypeptide(L)'
;MPTTDYTEFLHNVKQEYITNSYELDGIFIFDIELPATSHICPKCGESTKHIKDYRIRTVKFGKVQRGPLIGKYRQRRYICPHCGHSFAESNPFVRKHMQLSVTNIRMLFDKLTESVTYTAIANECDTSITTVLRYCSMITIPKPKTLPTVIGIDEFKGNAEGYQYQVNLTNPDTHEILDILPKRDTQALIHYFASFKHKDRLQVKFIVMDMSIQFKRIMEALFPHAHIICDRYHVCRLVDWAVERVRKREQHKLAAYSRMLKQNRRVLMKHPDHLTEAEHIKLCEILRISDDLRKAYALKLSFRKIFSIYGKQRIAAHLTHWLELVKASGLDEFNNFFTSFPAWMTQLTNAFLLPYSNGYTEGTNNKIKVLKRISYGLRHFGRFRVRILLLSKKNGTNHTYDWCQ
;
A
#
# COMPACT_ATOMS: atom_id res chain seq x y z
N MET A 1 -21.00 -6.07 42.05
CA MET A 1 -20.46 -6.16 40.70
C MET A 1 -19.63 -4.91 40.46
N PRO A 2 -18.43 -4.97 39.90
CA PRO A 2 -17.71 -3.76 39.58
C PRO A 2 -18.49 -3.02 38.46
N THR A 3 -18.99 -1.83 38.78
CA THR A 3 -19.66 -0.96 37.83
C THR A 3 -18.56 -0.42 36.86
N THR A 4 -18.53 -0.93 35.64
CA THR A 4 -17.61 -0.43 34.61
C THR A 4 -17.99 1.02 34.27
N ASP A 5 -17.09 1.95 34.53
CA ASP A 5 -17.28 3.34 34.11
C ASP A 5 -17.06 3.44 32.58
N TYR A 6 -18.14 3.40 31.81
CA TYR A 6 -18.09 3.44 30.35
C TYR A 6 -17.57 4.76 29.83
N THR A 7 -17.73 5.88 30.53
CA THR A 7 -17.22 7.17 30.10
C THR A 7 -15.72 7.27 30.28
N GLU A 8 -15.15 6.68 31.32
CA GLU A 8 -13.70 6.52 31.48
C GLU A 8 -13.13 5.61 30.42
N PHE A 9 -13.77 4.46 30.18
CA PHE A 9 -13.30 3.49 29.17
C PHE A 9 -13.32 4.05 27.74
N LEU A 10 -14.41 4.72 27.33
CA LEU A 10 -14.58 5.23 25.97
C LEU A 10 -13.91 6.58 25.71
N HIS A 11 -13.92 7.47 26.69
CA HIS A 11 -13.55 8.87 26.52
C HIS A 11 -12.38 9.34 27.40
N ASN A 12 -11.89 8.47 28.28
CA ASN A 12 -10.86 8.81 29.27
C ASN A 12 -11.31 9.94 30.24
N VAL A 13 -12.62 10.00 30.50
CA VAL A 13 -13.28 10.93 31.40
C VAL A 13 -14.08 10.13 32.41
N LYS A 14 -13.73 10.22 33.69
CA LYS A 14 -14.48 9.55 34.72
C LYS A 14 -15.88 10.15 34.85
N GLN A 15 -16.88 9.32 35.11
CA GLN A 15 -18.27 9.77 35.26
C GLN A 15 -18.42 10.82 36.38
N GLU A 16 -17.67 10.70 37.47
CA GLU A 16 -17.62 11.66 38.57
C GLU A 16 -17.14 13.08 38.18
N TYR A 17 -16.47 13.21 37.04
CA TYR A 17 -16.01 14.49 36.51
C TYR A 17 -17.05 15.19 35.62
N ILE A 18 -18.12 14.48 35.26
CA ILE A 18 -19.21 15.00 34.43
C ILE A 18 -20.25 15.60 35.38
N THR A 19 -20.30 16.92 35.42
CA THR A 19 -21.23 17.66 36.31
C THR A 19 -22.62 17.79 35.68
N ASN A 20 -22.71 17.77 34.34
CA ASN A 20 -23.99 17.81 33.62
C ASN A 20 -23.83 17.15 32.25
N SER A 21 -24.92 16.59 31.69
CA SER A 21 -24.98 16.08 30.34
C SER A 21 -26.31 16.41 29.69
N TYR A 22 -26.28 16.95 28.47
CA TYR A 22 -27.47 17.38 27.76
C TYR A 22 -27.24 17.37 26.24
N GLU A 23 -28.33 17.48 25.49
CA GLU A 23 -28.32 17.63 24.04
C GLU A 23 -28.81 19.06 23.69
N LEU A 24 -28.07 19.69 22.75
CA LEU A 24 -28.42 20.96 22.20
C LEU A 24 -28.21 20.94 20.69
N ASP A 25 -29.23 21.16 19.89
CA ASP A 25 -29.18 21.17 18.42
C ASP A 25 -28.51 19.95 17.79
N GLY A 26 -28.77 18.77 18.35
CA GLY A 26 -28.20 17.51 17.91
C GLY A 26 -26.71 17.30 18.30
N ILE A 27 -26.19 18.14 19.19
CA ILE A 27 -24.85 18.02 19.77
C ILE A 27 -24.98 17.50 21.21
N PHE A 28 -24.29 16.42 21.52
CA PHE A 28 -24.19 15.90 22.88
C PHE A 28 -23.11 16.63 23.65
N ILE A 29 -23.42 17.15 24.82
CA ILE A 29 -22.53 18.00 25.60
C ILE A 29 -22.33 17.40 26.99
N PHE A 30 -21.06 17.26 27.39
CA PHE A 30 -20.65 16.99 28.78
C PHE A 30 -20.03 18.26 29.37
N ASP A 31 -20.58 18.74 30.51
CA ASP A 31 -19.88 19.71 31.33
C ASP A 31 -18.93 18.97 32.25
N ILE A 32 -17.61 19.26 32.11
CA ILE A 32 -16.54 18.50 32.78
C ILE A 32 -15.82 19.42 33.76
N GLU A 33 -15.71 18.97 35.02
CA GLU A 33 -14.91 19.61 36.04
C GLU A 33 -14.10 18.57 36.83
N LEU A 34 -12.79 18.74 36.94
CA LEU A 34 -11.96 17.86 37.73
C LEU A 34 -12.06 18.18 39.22
N PRO A 35 -11.77 17.26 40.14
CA PRO A 35 -11.68 17.57 41.55
C PRO A 35 -10.57 18.59 41.84
N ALA A 36 -10.84 19.49 42.80
CA ALA A 36 -9.85 20.50 43.21
C ALA A 36 -8.75 19.84 44.03
N THR A 37 -7.55 19.73 43.47
CA THR A 37 -6.39 19.12 44.11
C THR A 37 -5.21 20.09 44.16
N SER A 38 -4.19 19.79 44.97
CA SER A 38 -2.93 20.51 44.92
C SER A 38 -2.12 20.12 43.67
N HIS A 39 -1.47 21.10 43.05
CA HIS A 39 -0.65 20.89 41.86
C HIS A 39 0.79 21.38 42.10
N ILE A 40 1.73 20.68 41.49
CA ILE A 40 3.16 21.06 41.53
C ILE A 40 3.44 22.13 40.48
N CYS A 41 4.04 23.22 40.87
CA CYS A 41 4.44 24.26 39.94
C CYS A 41 5.54 23.77 38.99
N PRO A 42 5.30 23.83 37.65
CA PRO A 42 6.28 23.31 36.68
C PRO A 42 7.58 24.15 36.61
N LYS A 43 7.62 25.34 37.27
CA LYS A 43 8.80 26.22 37.26
C LYS A 43 9.69 26.02 38.45
N CYS A 44 9.13 25.90 39.68
CA CYS A 44 9.91 25.85 40.90
C CYS A 44 9.75 24.56 41.73
N GLY A 45 8.83 23.67 41.35
CA GLY A 45 8.57 22.42 42.05
C GLY A 45 7.68 22.53 43.31
N GLU A 46 7.29 23.75 43.72
CA GLU A 46 6.46 23.96 44.90
C GLU A 46 5.00 23.60 44.65
N SER A 47 4.34 23.09 45.69
CA SER A 47 2.92 22.72 45.62
C SER A 47 2.01 23.91 45.83
N THR A 48 0.93 24.03 45.06
CA THR A 48 -0.04 25.11 45.19
C THR A 48 -1.47 24.62 45.01
N LYS A 49 -2.39 25.25 45.76
CA LYS A 49 -3.85 25.13 45.62
C LYS A 49 -4.49 26.46 45.15
N HIS A 50 -3.69 27.51 44.95
CA HIS A 50 -4.20 28.83 44.63
C HIS A 50 -4.69 28.88 43.20
N ILE A 51 -6.04 28.94 43.01
CA ILE A 51 -6.67 29.06 41.72
C ILE A 51 -6.66 30.55 41.32
N LYS A 52 -6.08 30.84 40.17
CA LYS A 52 -6.06 32.18 39.60
C LYS A 52 -7.37 32.52 38.91
N ASP A 53 -7.82 31.65 38.01
CA ASP A 53 -9.03 31.81 37.21
C ASP A 53 -9.48 30.47 36.59
N TYR A 54 -10.58 30.51 35.86
CA TYR A 54 -11.15 29.37 35.13
C TYR A 54 -11.26 29.70 33.66
N ARG A 55 -11.10 28.69 32.81
CA ARG A 55 -11.33 28.79 31.37
C ARG A 55 -12.21 27.65 30.91
N ILE A 56 -13.22 27.93 30.11
CA ILE A 56 -14.01 26.91 29.44
C ILE A 56 -13.24 26.50 28.16
N ARG A 57 -12.87 25.22 28.08
CA ARG A 57 -12.28 24.63 26.88
C ARG A 57 -13.28 23.71 26.23
N THR A 58 -13.47 23.86 24.92
CA THR A 58 -14.22 22.90 24.11
C THR A 58 -13.32 21.75 23.71
N VAL A 59 -13.71 20.52 24.08
CA VAL A 59 -13.01 19.29 23.76
C VAL A 59 -13.90 18.42 22.87
N LYS A 60 -13.42 18.02 21.71
CA LYS A 60 -14.15 17.20 20.75
C LYS A 60 -13.82 15.72 20.95
N PHE A 61 -14.80 14.91 21.28
CA PHE A 61 -14.67 13.48 21.49
C PHE A 61 -15.02 12.65 20.24
N GLY A 62 -15.37 13.30 19.13
CA GLY A 62 -15.81 12.68 17.88
C GLY A 62 -17.32 12.62 17.77
N LYS A 63 -17.84 11.75 16.91
CA LYS A 63 -19.28 11.52 16.79
C LYS A 63 -19.68 10.25 17.53
N VAL A 64 -20.82 10.33 18.20
CA VAL A 64 -21.61 9.19 18.66
C VAL A 64 -22.74 8.95 17.66
N GLN A 65 -23.49 7.84 17.81
CA GLN A 65 -24.50 7.40 16.81
C GLN A 65 -25.46 8.51 16.31
N ARG A 66 -25.79 9.48 17.15
CA ARG A 66 -26.78 10.54 16.84
C ARG A 66 -26.19 11.91 16.53
N GLY A 67 -24.93 12.16 16.87
CA GLY A 67 -24.33 13.48 16.65
C GLY A 67 -22.93 13.66 17.24
N PRO A 68 -22.34 14.85 17.11
CA PRO A 68 -21.06 15.17 17.74
C PRO A 68 -21.15 15.13 19.26
N LEU A 69 -20.08 14.65 19.91
CA LEU A 69 -19.89 14.67 21.36
C LEU A 69 -18.82 15.70 21.74
N ILE A 70 -19.20 16.69 22.53
CA ILE A 70 -18.36 17.79 22.97
C ILE A 70 -18.30 17.85 24.51
N GLY A 71 -17.10 18.00 25.04
CA GLY A 71 -16.87 18.35 26.45
C GLY A 71 -16.67 19.85 26.61
N LYS A 72 -17.45 20.50 27.45
CA LYS A 72 -17.18 21.85 27.98
C LYS A 72 -16.38 21.70 29.27
N TYR A 73 -15.06 21.71 29.14
CA TYR A 73 -14.16 21.50 30.25
C TYR A 73 -13.85 22.81 30.98
N ARG A 74 -14.30 22.93 32.24
CA ARG A 74 -13.97 24.05 33.14
C ARG A 74 -12.58 23.85 33.72
N GLN A 75 -11.55 24.27 32.96
CA GLN A 75 -10.14 24.12 33.31
C GLN A 75 -9.72 25.19 34.30
N ARG A 76 -9.14 24.79 35.43
CA ARG A 76 -8.52 25.70 36.40
C ARG A 76 -7.15 26.15 35.93
N ARG A 77 -6.84 27.42 36.19
CA ARG A 77 -5.47 27.93 36.13
C ARG A 77 -5.00 28.24 37.53
N TYR A 78 -3.86 27.74 37.87
CA TYR A 78 -3.22 27.95 39.16
C TYR A 78 -2.16 29.03 39.09
N ILE A 79 -1.90 29.68 40.23
CA ILE A 79 -0.75 30.58 40.41
C ILE A 79 0.11 30.05 41.55
N CYS A 80 1.39 30.01 41.35
CA CYS A 80 2.33 29.62 42.39
C CYS A 80 2.65 30.83 43.28
N PRO A 81 2.33 30.79 44.58
CA PRO A 81 2.65 31.93 45.48
C PRO A 81 4.15 32.15 45.65
N HIS A 82 4.97 31.10 45.46
CA HIS A 82 6.42 31.18 45.64
C HIS A 82 7.13 31.91 44.46
N CYS A 83 6.77 31.60 43.21
CA CYS A 83 7.47 32.13 42.02
C CYS A 83 6.57 32.93 41.06
N GLY A 84 5.31 33.16 41.39
CA GLY A 84 4.35 33.91 40.56
C GLY A 84 3.96 33.23 39.25
N HIS A 85 4.48 32.03 38.94
CA HIS A 85 4.19 31.33 37.68
C HIS A 85 2.75 30.85 37.62
N SER A 86 2.07 31.14 36.49
CA SER A 86 0.71 30.68 36.24
C SER A 86 0.71 29.50 35.27
N PHE A 87 -0.03 28.44 35.61
CA PHE A 87 -0.14 27.25 34.78
C PHE A 87 -1.55 26.64 34.86
N ALA A 88 -1.93 25.88 33.85
CA ALA A 88 -3.22 25.18 33.81
C ALA A 88 -3.09 23.80 34.47
N GLU A 89 -4.19 23.31 35.07
CA GLU A 89 -4.25 21.95 35.57
C GLU A 89 -4.04 20.92 34.44
N SER A 90 -3.43 19.82 34.78
CA SER A 90 -3.30 18.67 33.87
C SER A 90 -4.61 17.86 33.85
N ASN A 91 -4.89 17.23 32.73
CA ASN A 91 -6.04 16.35 32.57
C ASN A 91 -5.67 15.17 31.64
N PRO A 92 -6.36 14.02 31.73
CA PRO A 92 -6.02 12.83 30.96
C PRO A 92 -6.66 12.78 29.55
N PHE A 93 -7.65 13.64 29.26
CA PHE A 93 -8.51 13.50 28.08
C PHE A 93 -8.19 14.47 26.95
N VAL A 94 -7.48 15.60 27.19
CA VAL A 94 -7.08 16.53 26.13
C VAL A 94 -5.71 17.14 26.39
N ARG A 95 -4.87 17.18 25.35
CA ARG A 95 -3.52 17.76 25.45
C ARG A 95 -3.56 19.29 25.44
N LYS A 96 -2.47 19.88 25.93
CA LYS A 96 -2.29 21.34 25.91
C LYS A 96 -2.43 21.86 24.49
N HIS A 97 -3.19 22.96 24.32
CA HIS A 97 -3.47 23.63 23.04
C HIS A 97 -4.20 22.78 21.97
N MET A 98 -4.73 21.61 22.31
CA MET A 98 -5.55 20.79 21.40
C MET A 98 -7.02 20.88 21.73
N GLN A 99 -7.87 20.68 20.71
CA GLN A 99 -9.33 20.58 20.85
C GLN A 99 -9.82 19.13 20.75
N LEU A 100 -9.13 18.29 19.97
CA LEU A 100 -9.46 16.87 19.89
C LEU A 100 -9.03 16.16 21.16
N SER A 101 -9.92 15.32 21.71
CA SER A 101 -9.57 14.44 22.83
C SER A 101 -8.50 13.42 22.42
N VAL A 102 -7.81 12.87 23.42
CA VAL A 102 -6.80 11.81 23.19
C VAL A 102 -7.44 10.60 22.51
N THR A 103 -8.65 10.21 22.93
CA THR A 103 -9.40 9.09 22.33
C THR A 103 -9.84 9.37 20.91
N ASN A 104 -10.29 10.60 20.62
CA ASN A 104 -10.65 11.00 19.24
C ASN A 104 -9.44 11.03 18.32
N ILE A 105 -8.28 11.48 18.81
CA ILE A 105 -7.03 11.40 18.04
C ILE A 105 -6.65 9.94 17.76
N ARG A 106 -6.81 9.04 18.74
CA ARG A 106 -6.58 7.60 18.54
C ARG A 106 -7.51 7.04 17.46
N MET A 107 -8.82 7.33 17.55
CA MET A 107 -9.80 6.95 16.53
C MET A 107 -9.41 7.47 15.14
N LEU A 108 -8.94 8.71 15.01
CA LEU A 108 -8.45 9.28 13.75
C LEU A 108 -7.30 8.43 13.17
N PHE A 109 -6.37 8.00 14.01
CA PHE A 109 -5.25 7.17 13.55
C PHE A 109 -5.69 5.75 13.17
N ASP A 110 -6.59 5.14 13.93
CA ASP A 110 -7.16 3.83 13.60
C ASP A 110 -7.87 3.89 12.24
N LYS A 111 -8.66 4.95 12.00
CA LYS A 111 -9.30 5.19 10.71
C LYS A 111 -8.31 5.45 9.55
N LEU A 112 -7.14 5.97 9.81
CA LEU A 112 -6.09 6.08 8.79
C LEU A 112 -5.55 4.71 8.34
N THR A 113 -5.75 3.64 9.09
CA THR A 113 -5.41 2.26 8.68
C THR A 113 -6.48 1.62 7.80
N GLU A 114 -7.68 2.21 7.70
CA GLU A 114 -8.80 1.70 6.92
C GLU A 114 -8.83 2.28 5.50
N SER A 115 -9.55 1.59 4.59
CA SER A 115 -9.75 2.04 3.21
C SER A 115 -10.88 3.08 3.12
N VAL A 116 -10.77 4.18 3.86
CA VAL A 116 -11.75 5.28 3.91
C VAL A 116 -11.15 6.60 3.45
N THR A 117 -12.01 7.55 3.06
CA THR A 117 -11.59 8.88 2.62
C THR A 117 -11.19 9.77 3.79
N TYR A 118 -10.35 10.78 3.56
CA TYR A 118 -10.08 11.81 4.58
C TYR A 118 -11.35 12.58 5.01
N THR A 119 -12.32 12.74 4.11
CA THR A 119 -13.62 13.35 4.42
C THR A 119 -14.43 12.48 5.38
N ALA A 120 -14.45 11.16 5.18
CA ALA A 120 -15.13 10.25 6.11
C ALA A 120 -14.48 10.29 7.49
N ILE A 121 -13.14 10.24 7.57
CA ILE A 121 -12.42 10.38 8.83
C ILE A 121 -12.73 11.71 9.52
N ALA A 122 -12.71 12.81 8.78
CA ALA A 122 -13.03 14.14 9.31
C ALA A 122 -14.45 14.21 9.88
N ASN A 123 -15.41 13.60 9.18
CA ASN A 123 -16.80 13.52 9.63
C ASN A 123 -16.97 12.69 10.91
N GLU A 124 -16.33 11.53 11.01
CA GLU A 124 -16.41 10.68 12.21
C GLU A 124 -15.73 11.33 13.42
N CYS A 125 -14.60 12.00 13.21
CA CYS A 125 -13.86 12.70 14.26
C CYS A 125 -14.40 14.09 14.58
N ASP A 126 -15.52 14.51 13.97
CA ASP A 126 -16.06 15.89 14.08
C ASP A 126 -14.98 16.96 13.90
N THR A 127 -14.22 16.88 12.82
CA THR A 127 -13.12 17.78 12.56
C THR A 127 -13.01 18.16 11.08
N SER A 128 -12.10 19.06 10.73
CA SER A 128 -11.84 19.43 9.34
C SER A 128 -10.90 18.44 8.66
N ILE A 129 -11.04 18.30 7.33
CA ILE A 129 -10.10 17.53 6.49
C ILE A 129 -8.66 18.05 6.69
N THR A 130 -8.48 19.35 6.81
CA THR A 130 -7.17 19.98 7.07
C THR A 130 -6.54 19.47 8.36
N THR A 131 -7.34 19.27 9.41
CA THR A 131 -6.89 18.70 10.68
C THR A 131 -6.46 17.24 10.49
N VAL A 132 -7.24 16.42 9.80
CA VAL A 132 -6.88 15.03 9.48
C VAL A 132 -5.56 14.98 8.70
N LEU A 133 -5.40 15.83 7.68
CA LEU A 133 -4.17 15.90 6.88
C LEU A 133 -2.96 16.35 7.72
N ARG A 134 -3.15 17.25 8.67
CA ARG A 134 -2.10 17.66 9.61
C ARG A 134 -1.65 16.49 10.48
N TYR A 135 -2.57 15.74 11.08
CA TYR A 135 -2.24 14.55 11.87
C TYR A 135 -1.57 13.48 11.00
N CYS A 136 -2.08 13.23 9.79
CA CYS A 136 -1.43 12.30 8.85
C CYS A 136 0.02 12.70 8.54
N SER A 137 0.31 14.00 8.42
CA SER A 137 1.67 14.51 8.19
C SER A 137 2.60 14.40 9.40
N MET A 138 2.06 14.25 10.61
CA MET A 138 2.86 14.03 11.83
C MET A 138 3.32 12.58 11.98
N ILE A 139 2.71 11.65 11.22
CA ILE A 139 3.09 10.24 11.25
C ILE A 139 4.41 10.05 10.50
N THR A 140 5.44 9.61 11.20
CA THR A 140 6.72 9.21 10.60
C THR A 140 6.84 7.70 10.67
N ILE A 141 6.87 7.05 9.51
CA ILE A 141 7.17 5.63 9.41
C ILE A 141 8.61 5.50 8.91
N PRO A 142 9.54 5.05 9.75
CA PRO A 142 10.93 4.90 9.35
C PRO A 142 11.05 3.83 8.26
N LYS A 143 12.11 3.92 7.45
CA LYS A 143 12.48 2.84 6.53
C LYS A 143 12.85 1.58 7.33
N PRO A 144 12.80 0.37 6.74
CA PRO A 144 13.29 -0.83 7.39
C PRO A 144 14.75 -0.68 7.86
N LYS A 145 15.08 -1.25 9.00
CA LYS A 145 16.46 -1.22 9.51
C LYS A 145 17.38 -2.16 8.74
N THR A 146 16.85 -3.27 8.25
CA THR A 146 17.54 -4.31 7.48
C THR A 146 16.74 -4.67 6.25
N LEU A 147 17.35 -5.32 5.28
CA LEU A 147 16.69 -5.86 4.09
C LEU A 147 16.36 -7.34 4.29
N PRO A 148 15.24 -7.84 3.78
CA PRO A 148 14.91 -9.26 3.81
C PRO A 148 15.74 -10.06 2.80
N THR A 149 15.67 -11.38 2.89
CA THR A 149 16.32 -12.31 1.94
C THR A 149 15.75 -12.21 0.54
N VAL A 150 14.46 -11.88 0.42
CA VAL A 150 13.74 -11.72 -0.86
C VAL A 150 13.14 -10.34 -0.96
N ILE A 151 13.38 -9.65 -2.07
CA ILE A 151 12.80 -8.33 -2.36
C ILE A 151 11.98 -8.41 -3.64
N GLY A 152 10.72 -8.00 -3.56
CA GLY A 152 9.89 -7.70 -4.73
C GLY A 152 9.97 -6.20 -5.04
N ILE A 153 10.17 -5.86 -6.30
CA ILE A 153 10.19 -4.47 -6.78
C ILE A 153 9.28 -4.33 -8.00
N ASP A 154 8.40 -3.35 -7.94
CA ASP A 154 7.52 -3.01 -9.07
C ASP A 154 7.17 -1.52 -9.05
N GLU A 155 6.78 -0.98 -10.20
CA GLU A 155 6.35 0.41 -10.33
C GLU A 155 4.83 0.51 -10.42
N PHE A 156 4.29 1.59 -9.88
CA PHE A 156 2.88 1.91 -10.03
C PHE A 156 2.64 3.39 -10.33
N LYS A 157 1.55 3.67 -11.04
CA LYS A 157 1.16 5.05 -11.39
C LYS A 157 0.52 5.75 -10.20
N GLY A 158 1.35 6.40 -9.37
CA GLY A 158 0.92 7.13 -8.18
C GLY A 158 0.57 8.59 -8.44
N ASN A 159 1.26 9.29 -9.33
CA ASN A 159 1.11 10.73 -9.63
C ASN A 159 1.27 11.61 -8.38
N ALA A 160 2.27 11.35 -7.55
CA ALA A 160 2.57 12.14 -6.35
C ALA A 160 3.81 13.01 -6.57
N GLU A 161 3.78 14.24 -6.05
CA GLU A 161 4.87 15.24 -6.14
C GLU A 161 5.43 15.46 -7.56
N GLY A 162 4.56 15.45 -8.58
CA GLY A 162 4.94 15.65 -9.96
C GLY A 162 5.53 14.41 -10.65
N TYR A 163 5.78 13.33 -9.94
CA TYR A 163 6.27 12.06 -10.52
C TYR A 163 5.11 11.14 -10.87
N GLN A 164 5.08 10.70 -12.14
CA GLN A 164 4.03 9.81 -12.62
C GLN A 164 4.09 8.43 -11.98
N TYR A 165 5.28 7.88 -11.77
CA TYR A 165 5.51 6.54 -11.24
C TYR A 165 6.27 6.58 -9.92
N GLN A 166 5.79 5.80 -8.97
CA GLN A 166 6.41 5.47 -7.69
C GLN A 166 6.83 4.00 -7.69
N VAL A 167 7.73 3.63 -6.79
CA VAL A 167 8.20 2.24 -6.66
C VAL A 167 7.67 1.62 -5.38
N ASN A 168 7.11 0.42 -5.50
CA ASN A 168 6.68 -0.42 -4.40
C ASN A 168 7.75 -1.48 -4.13
N LEU A 169 8.26 -1.52 -2.90
CA LEU A 169 9.19 -2.53 -2.40
C LEU A 169 8.46 -3.44 -1.43
N THR A 170 8.51 -4.73 -1.68
CA THR A 170 7.82 -5.75 -0.86
C THR A 170 8.76 -6.87 -0.44
N ASN A 171 8.32 -7.62 0.56
CA ASN A 171 8.85 -8.94 0.86
C ASN A 171 7.82 -9.99 0.39
N PRO A 172 8.08 -10.71 -0.71
CA PRO A 172 7.17 -11.74 -1.20
C PRO A 172 7.00 -12.94 -0.27
N ASP A 173 7.98 -13.22 0.61
CA ASP A 173 7.91 -14.32 1.58
C ASP A 173 6.94 -14.03 2.73
N THR A 174 7.09 -12.85 3.35
CA THR A 174 6.27 -12.47 4.51
C THR A 174 4.99 -11.77 4.12
N HIS A 175 4.82 -11.45 2.83
CA HIS A 175 3.70 -10.68 2.33
C HIS A 175 3.58 -9.30 3.03
N GLU A 176 4.68 -8.57 3.07
CA GLU A 176 4.76 -7.22 3.65
C GLU A 176 5.22 -6.19 2.63
N ILE A 177 4.70 -4.96 2.74
CA ILE A 177 5.30 -3.82 2.05
C ILE A 177 6.49 -3.33 2.87
N LEU A 178 7.67 -3.33 2.27
CA LEU A 178 8.88 -2.83 2.90
C LEU A 178 8.91 -1.30 2.90
N ASP A 179 8.68 -0.72 1.74
CA ASP A 179 8.64 0.73 1.57
C ASP A 179 8.03 1.15 0.23
N ILE A 180 7.70 2.43 0.13
CA ILE A 180 7.29 3.09 -1.11
C ILE A 180 8.29 4.20 -1.41
N LEU A 181 8.82 4.22 -2.64
CA LEU A 181 9.77 5.26 -3.06
C LEU A 181 9.07 6.32 -3.95
N PRO A 182 9.48 7.59 -3.83
CA PRO A 182 8.78 8.68 -4.51
C PRO A 182 8.92 8.64 -6.03
N LYS A 183 9.98 8.03 -6.54
CA LYS A 183 10.31 8.00 -7.96
C LYS A 183 11.14 6.78 -8.32
N ARG A 184 11.14 6.42 -9.62
CA ARG A 184 11.81 5.23 -10.16
C ARG A 184 13.18 5.48 -10.77
N ASP A 185 13.70 6.71 -10.66
CA ASP A 185 14.99 7.02 -11.29
C ASP A 185 16.16 6.30 -10.63
N THR A 186 17.23 6.14 -11.41
CA THR A 186 18.43 5.40 -11.00
C THR A 186 19.05 5.95 -9.71
N GLN A 187 19.13 7.27 -9.59
CA GLN A 187 19.75 7.91 -8.41
C GLN A 187 18.95 7.68 -7.16
N ALA A 188 17.61 7.78 -7.22
CA ALA A 188 16.74 7.54 -6.08
C ALA A 188 16.86 6.10 -5.56
N LEU A 189 16.88 5.12 -6.46
CA LEU A 189 17.05 3.71 -6.12
C LEU A 189 18.43 3.44 -5.51
N ILE A 190 19.49 3.95 -6.13
CA ILE A 190 20.85 3.80 -5.61
C ILE A 190 20.94 4.44 -4.22
N HIS A 191 20.46 5.68 -4.05
CA HIS A 191 20.49 6.37 -2.76
C HIS A 191 19.75 5.58 -1.67
N TYR A 192 18.56 5.07 -1.99
CA TYR A 192 17.76 4.29 -1.04
C TYR A 192 18.51 3.02 -0.60
N PHE A 193 18.95 2.18 -1.52
CA PHE A 193 19.59 0.91 -1.17
C PHE A 193 21.02 1.08 -0.63
N ALA A 194 21.79 2.06 -1.10
CA ALA A 194 23.10 2.37 -0.55
C ALA A 194 23.06 2.86 0.91
N SER A 195 21.91 3.36 1.36
CA SER A 195 21.70 3.77 2.75
C SER A 195 21.60 2.60 3.75
N PHE A 196 21.51 1.35 3.28
CA PHE A 196 21.65 0.15 4.10
C PHE A 196 23.11 -0.26 4.22
N LYS A 197 23.47 -0.87 5.36
CA LYS A 197 24.84 -1.38 5.55
C LYS A 197 25.17 -2.44 4.50
N HIS A 198 26.42 -2.51 4.09
CA HIS A 198 26.87 -3.50 3.08
C HIS A 198 26.48 -4.93 3.45
N LYS A 199 26.65 -5.31 4.74
CA LYS A 199 26.25 -6.64 5.23
C LYS A 199 24.76 -6.93 5.05
N ASP A 200 23.89 -5.93 5.20
CA ASP A 200 22.43 -6.12 5.04
C ASP A 200 22.06 -6.29 3.56
N ARG A 201 22.81 -5.65 2.65
CA ARG A 201 22.65 -5.88 1.20
C ARG A 201 23.13 -7.27 0.78
N LEU A 202 24.18 -7.80 1.39
CA LEU A 202 24.68 -9.16 1.12
C LEU A 202 23.73 -10.26 1.59
N GLN A 203 22.80 -9.97 2.50
CA GLN A 203 21.76 -10.93 2.93
C GLN A 203 20.66 -11.15 1.89
N VAL A 204 20.50 -10.22 0.95
CA VAL A 204 19.50 -10.33 -0.13
C VAL A 204 19.96 -11.41 -1.11
N LYS A 205 19.18 -12.48 -1.20
CA LYS A 205 19.46 -13.61 -2.09
C LYS A 205 18.64 -13.61 -3.37
N PHE A 206 17.45 -13.01 -3.32
CA PHE A 206 16.50 -13.02 -4.43
C PHE A 206 15.86 -11.65 -4.63
N ILE A 207 15.77 -11.24 -5.89
CA ILE A 207 15.08 -10.01 -6.28
C ILE A 207 14.09 -10.34 -7.38
N VAL A 208 12.81 -10.14 -7.12
CA VAL A 208 11.72 -10.36 -8.08
C VAL A 208 11.30 -9.03 -8.70
N MET A 209 11.29 -8.95 -10.02
CA MET A 209 11.01 -7.72 -10.73
C MET A 209 10.50 -7.96 -12.15
N ASP A 210 9.94 -6.94 -12.76
CA ASP A 210 9.63 -6.94 -14.19
C ASP A 210 10.88 -6.90 -15.06
N MET A 211 10.72 -7.18 -16.35
CA MET A 211 11.82 -7.11 -17.33
C MET A 211 12.23 -5.65 -17.63
N SER A 212 12.64 -4.91 -16.60
CA SER A 212 13.17 -3.55 -16.70
C SER A 212 14.70 -3.58 -16.72
N ILE A 213 15.31 -3.18 -17.84
CA ILE A 213 16.78 -3.11 -17.98
C ILE A 213 17.37 -2.13 -16.96
N GLN A 214 16.67 -1.02 -16.69
CA GLN A 214 17.10 -0.04 -15.70
C GLN A 214 17.19 -0.67 -14.30
N PHE A 215 16.14 -1.36 -13.86
CA PHE A 215 16.13 -2.02 -12.55
C PHE A 215 17.18 -3.13 -12.49
N LYS A 216 17.30 -3.94 -13.55
CA LYS A 216 18.30 -5.01 -13.62
C LYS A 216 19.72 -4.49 -13.34
N ARG A 217 20.17 -3.46 -14.09
CA ARG A 217 21.50 -2.88 -13.93
C ARG A 217 21.76 -2.35 -12.51
N ILE A 218 20.77 -1.70 -11.92
CA ILE A 218 20.88 -1.16 -10.55
C ILE A 218 20.97 -2.32 -9.54
N MET A 219 20.12 -3.32 -9.68
CA MET A 219 20.07 -4.45 -8.74
C MET A 219 21.33 -5.32 -8.84
N GLU A 220 21.85 -5.58 -10.04
CA GLU A 220 23.12 -6.30 -10.24
C GLU A 220 24.30 -5.55 -9.58
N ALA A 221 24.34 -4.22 -9.68
CA ALA A 221 25.40 -3.42 -9.07
C ALA A 221 25.31 -3.36 -7.53
N LEU A 222 24.09 -3.28 -6.97
CA LEU A 222 23.88 -3.11 -5.54
C LEU A 222 23.82 -4.43 -4.76
N PHE A 223 23.45 -5.53 -5.44
CA PHE A 223 23.24 -6.86 -4.87
C PHE A 223 23.93 -7.93 -5.72
N PRO A 224 25.28 -7.95 -5.79
CA PRO A 224 26.02 -8.78 -6.73
C PRO A 224 25.85 -10.30 -6.50
N HIS A 225 25.39 -10.70 -5.31
CA HIS A 225 25.14 -12.11 -4.97
C HIS A 225 23.67 -12.53 -5.07
N ALA A 226 22.77 -11.57 -5.38
CA ALA A 226 21.35 -11.87 -5.49
C ALA A 226 20.99 -12.46 -6.86
N HIS A 227 20.13 -13.47 -6.84
CA HIS A 227 19.52 -14.00 -8.06
C HIS A 227 18.33 -13.10 -8.46
N ILE A 228 18.44 -12.46 -9.60
CA ILE A 228 17.31 -11.71 -10.18
C ILE A 228 16.35 -12.68 -10.84
N ILE A 229 15.06 -12.50 -10.60
CA ILE A 229 13.95 -13.33 -11.04
C ILE A 229 12.97 -12.43 -11.80
N CYS A 230 12.71 -12.74 -13.07
CA CYS A 230 11.64 -12.08 -13.82
C CYS A 230 10.27 -12.48 -13.29
N ASP A 231 9.34 -11.55 -13.24
CA ASP A 231 7.97 -11.91 -12.90
C ASP A 231 7.32 -12.76 -14.00
N ARG A 232 6.94 -14.00 -13.63
CA ARG A 232 6.34 -14.99 -14.54
C ARG A 232 5.07 -14.48 -15.21
N TYR A 233 4.24 -13.75 -14.48
CA TYR A 233 2.99 -13.20 -15.00
C TYR A 233 3.26 -12.22 -16.14
N HIS A 234 4.23 -11.31 -15.95
CA HIS A 234 4.61 -10.34 -16.98
C HIS A 234 5.17 -11.03 -18.22
N VAL A 235 6.00 -12.07 -18.05
CA VAL A 235 6.53 -12.84 -19.18
C VAL A 235 5.41 -13.53 -19.97
N CYS A 236 4.50 -14.23 -19.28
CA CYS A 236 3.36 -14.87 -19.93
C CYS A 236 2.46 -13.86 -20.64
N ARG A 237 2.24 -12.70 -20.02
CA ARG A 237 1.45 -11.61 -20.61
C ARG A 237 2.06 -11.07 -21.90
N LEU A 238 3.40 -11.01 -22.01
CA LEU A 238 4.06 -10.61 -23.25
C LEU A 238 3.73 -11.58 -24.40
N VAL A 239 3.73 -12.90 -24.12
CA VAL A 239 3.35 -13.94 -25.09
C VAL A 239 1.88 -13.82 -25.47
N ASP A 240 1.00 -13.66 -24.48
CA ASP A 240 -0.44 -13.47 -24.74
C ASP A 240 -0.69 -12.18 -25.56
N TRP A 241 0.06 -11.11 -25.34
CA TRP A 241 -0.04 -9.90 -26.15
C TRP A 241 0.45 -10.08 -27.58
N ALA A 242 1.45 -10.94 -27.81
CA ALA A 242 1.87 -11.27 -29.18
C ALA A 242 0.74 -11.99 -29.93
N VAL A 243 0.09 -12.99 -29.31
CA VAL A 243 -1.08 -13.65 -29.86
C VAL A 243 -2.22 -12.66 -30.14
N GLU A 244 -2.48 -11.73 -29.22
CA GLU A 244 -3.51 -10.69 -29.40
C GLU A 244 -3.19 -9.74 -30.55
N ARG A 245 -1.92 -9.41 -30.79
CA ARG A 245 -1.50 -8.61 -31.95
C ARG A 245 -1.75 -9.34 -33.27
N VAL A 246 -1.39 -10.64 -33.35
CA VAL A 246 -1.71 -11.48 -34.49
C VAL A 246 -3.23 -11.52 -34.72
N ARG A 247 -4.02 -11.76 -33.67
CA ARG A 247 -5.48 -11.77 -33.75
C ARG A 247 -6.04 -10.45 -34.32
N LYS A 248 -5.52 -9.31 -33.88
CA LYS A 248 -5.94 -8.00 -34.38
C LYS A 248 -5.57 -7.80 -35.86
N ARG A 249 -4.38 -8.19 -36.28
CA ARG A 249 -3.97 -8.16 -37.66
C ARG A 249 -4.87 -9.01 -38.55
N GLU A 250 -5.11 -10.28 -38.15
CA GLU A 250 -5.99 -11.18 -38.89
C GLU A 250 -7.45 -10.71 -38.88
N GLN A 251 -7.92 -10.07 -37.81
CA GLN A 251 -9.23 -9.45 -37.75
C GLN A 251 -9.41 -8.35 -38.81
N HIS A 252 -8.38 -7.57 -39.09
CA HIS A 252 -8.41 -6.55 -40.15
C HIS A 252 -8.29 -7.17 -41.55
N LYS A 253 -7.45 -8.20 -41.69
CA LYS A 253 -7.22 -8.88 -42.97
C LYS A 253 -8.44 -9.69 -43.42
N LEU A 254 -9.13 -10.34 -42.49
CA LEU A 254 -10.23 -11.25 -42.73
C LEU A 254 -11.57 -10.59 -42.36
N ALA A 255 -12.06 -9.65 -43.21
CA ALA A 255 -13.25 -8.85 -42.92
C ALA A 255 -14.49 -9.70 -42.63
N ALA A 256 -14.72 -10.79 -43.38
CA ALA A 256 -15.85 -11.72 -43.18
C ALA A 256 -15.89 -12.36 -41.79
N TYR A 257 -14.73 -12.54 -41.15
CA TYR A 257 -14.60 -13.18 -39.83
C TYR A 257 -14.27 -12.18 -38.69
N SER A 258 -14.20 -10.88 -39.01
CA SER A 258 -13.77 -9.84 -38.07
C SER A 258 -14.61 -9.86 -36.78
N ARG A 259 -15.94 -9.97 -36.87
CA ARG A 259 -16.83 -10.02 -35.71
C ARG A 259 -16.54 -11.24 -34.84
N MET A 260 -16.38 -12.41 -35.43
CA MET A 260 -16.10 -13.67 -34.75
C MET A 260 -14.76 -13.61 -34.00
N LEU A 261 -13.68 -13.13 -34.66
CA LEU A 261 -12.37 -12.98 -34.06
C LEU A 261 -12.37 -11.99 -32.87
N LYS A 262 -13.16 -10.90 -32.98
CA LYS A 262 -13.32 -9.93 -31.89
C LYS A 262 -14.06 -10.52 -30.68
N GLN A 263 -15.19 -11.20 -30.92
CA GLN A 263 -16.04 -11.74 -29.85
C GLN A 263 -15.37 -12.89 -29.08
N ASN A 264 -14.56 -13.70 -29.76
CA ASN A 264 -13.94 -14.88 -29.20
C ASN A 264 -12.48 -14.63 -28.72
N ARG A 265 -12.08 -13.37 -28.50
CA ARG A 265 -10.76 -13.02 -27.95
C ARG A 265 -10.44 -13.82 -26.67
N ARG A 266 -11.41 -13.95 -25.76
CA ARG A 266 -11.20 -14.63 -24.48
C ARG A 266 -10.88 -16.11 -24.66
N VAL A 267 -11.44 -16.77 -25.63
CA VAL A 267 -11.16 -18.18 -25.95
C VAL A 267 -9.68 -18.40 -26.30
N LEU A 268 -9.10 -17.52 -27.13
CA LEU A 268 -7.69 -17.57 -27.47
C LEU A 268 -6.76 -17.32 -26.26
N MET A 269 -7.23 -16.59 -25.23
CA MET A 269 -6.41 -16.24 -24.06
C MET A 269 -6.52 -17.27 -22.93
N LYS A 270 -7.60 -18.03 -22.82
CA LYS A 270 -7.77 -19.09 -21.81
C LYS A 270 -6.72 -20.20 -21.95
N HIS A 271 -6.47 -20.90 -20.84
CA HIS A 271 -5.76 -22.18 -20.89
C HIS A 271 -6.68 -23.26 -21.49
N PRO A 272 -6.19 -24.18 -22.32
CA PRO A 272 -7.01 -25.24 -22.92
C PRO A 272 -7.89 -25.99 -21.91
N ASP A 273 -7.32 -26.36 -20.77
CA ASP A 273 -8.02 -27.12 -19.72
C ASP A 273 -9.18 -26.35 -19.06
N HIS A 274 -9.25 -25.05 -19.28
CA HIS A 274 -10.30 -24.18 -18.73
C HIS A 274 -11.37 -23.81 -19.79
N LEU A 275 -11.28 -24.38 -20.98
CA LEU A 275 -12.28 -24.17 -22.04
C LEU A 275 -13.46 -25.10 -21.82
N THR A 276 -14.65 -24.56 -22.00
CA THR A 276 -15.88 -25.41 -22.15
C THR A 276 -15.89 -26.08 -23.51
N GLU A 277 -16.70 -27.14 -23.69
CA GLU A 277 -16.84 -27.84 -24.97
C GLU A 277 -17.22 -26.87 -26.11
N ALA A 278 -18.16 -25.97 -25.86
CA ALA A 278 -18.56 -24.95 -26.83
C ALA A 278 -17.41 -23.96 -27.17
N GLU A 279 -16.56 -23.63 -26.20
CA GLU A 279 -15.36 -22.79 -26.42
C GLU A 279 -14.30 -23.56 -27.20
N HIS A 280 -14.14 -24.88 -26.99
CA HIS A 280 -13.25 -25.73 -27.78
C HIS A 280 -13.63 -25.74 -29.24
N ILE A 281 -14.93 -25.93 -29.55
CA ILE A 281 -15.42 -25.88 -30.92
C ILE A 281 -15.08 -24.54 -31.58
N LYS A 282 -15.36 -23.43 -30.89
CA LYS A 282 -15.04 -22.07 -31.37
C LYS A 282 -13.54 -21.87 -31.58
N LEU A 283 -12.71 -22.40 -30.68
CA LEU A 283 -11.25 -22.32 -30.85
C LEU A 283 -10.82 -23.05 -32.14
N CYS A 284 -11.33 -24.26 -32.38
CA CYS A 284 -11.03 -25.00 -33.59
C CYS A 284 -11.43 -24.26 -34.85
N GLU A 285 -12.60 -23.64 -34.85
CA GLU A 285 -13.06 -22.78 -35.95
C GLU A 285 -12.12 -21.63 -36.24
N ILE A 286 -11.72 -20.87 -35.18
CA ILE A 286 -10.78 -19.73 -35.28
C ILE A 286 -9.43 -20.17 -35.84
N LEU A 287 -8.90 -21.29 -35.37
CA LEU A 287 -7.57 -21.77 -35.78
C LEU A 287 -7.59 -22.38 -37.19
N ARG A 288 -8.77 -22.74 -37.75
CA ARG A 288 -8.93 -23.15 -39.17
C ARG A 288 -8.92 -21.96 -40.11
N ILE A 289 -9.44 -20.82 -39.71
CA ILE A 289 -9.60 -19.63 -40.55
C ILE A 289 -8.26 -18.96 -40.85
N SER A 290 -7.33 -18.98 -39.90
CA SER A 290 -6.04 -18.29 -40.02
C SER A 290 -4.89 -19.19 -39.62
N ASP A 291 -3.97 -19.44 -40.55
CA ASP A 291 -2.74 -20.19 -40.30
C ASP A 291 -1.84 -19.42 -39.31
N ASP A 292 -1.76 -18.11 -39.42
CA ASP A 292 -0.98 -17.28 -38.52
C ASP A 292 -1.54 -17.30 -37.09
N LEU A 293 -2.85 -17.33 -36.89
CA LEU A 293 -3.44 -17.52 -35.57
C LEU A 293 -3.16 -18.91 -35.01
N ARG A 294 -3.18 -19.93 -35.85
CA ARG A 294 -2.82 -21.30 -35.44
C ARG A 294 -1.39 -21.39 -34.97
N LYS A 295 -0.43 -20.81 -35.73
CA LYS A 295 0.98 -20.72 -35.35
C LYS A 295 1.17 -19.95 -34.04
N ALA A 296 0.56 -18.77 -33.91
CA ALA A 296 0.63 -17.94 -32.70
C ALA A 296 0.11 -18.66 -31.47
N TYR A 297 -1.02 -19.36 -31.60
CA TYR A 297 -1.61 -20.14 -30.52
C TYR A 297 -0.73 -21.35 -30.14
N ALA A 298 -0.16 -22.03 -31.13
CA ALA A 298 0.80 -23.13 -30.89
C ALA A 298 2.05 -22.64 -30.17
N LEU A 299 2.61 -21.48 -30.52
CA LEU A 299 3.72 -20.84 -29.81
C LEU A 299 3.36 -20.52 -28.35
N LYS A 300 2.17 -20.00 -28.10
CA LYS A 300 1.67 -19.76 -26.73
C LYS A 300 1.61 -21.06 -25.92
N LEU A 301 1.03 -22.11 -26.47
CA LEU A 301 0.95 -23.41 -25.79
C LEU A 301 2.35 -24.03 -25.55
N SER A 302 3.23 -23.97 -26.56
CA SER A 302 4.59 -24.43 -26.45
C SER A 302 5.35 -23.66 -25.34
N PHE A 303 5.20 -22.34 -25.26
CA PHE A 303 5.79 -21.54 -24.18
C PHE A 303 5.27 -22.00 -22.80
N ARG A 304 3.95 -22.20 -22.67
CA ARG A 304 3.33 -22.57 -21.38
C ARG A 304 3.72 -23.94 -20.87
N LYS A 305 4.22 -24.85 -21.72
CA LYS A 305 4.80 -26.14 -21.27
C LYS A 305 5.96 -25.96 -20.30
N ILE A 306 6.60 -24.78 -20.25
CA ILE A 306 7.70 -24.46 -19.32
C ILE A 306 7.31 -24.68 -17.85
N PHE A 307 6.02 -24.53 -17.49
CA PHE A 307 5.53 -24.72 -16.12
C PHE A 307 5.59 -26.18 -15.63
N SER A 308 5.68 -27.15 -16.56
CA SER A 308 5.84 -28.59 -16.26
C SER A 308 7.28 -29.07 -16.35
N ILE A 309 8.24 -28.16 -16.59
CA ILE A 309 9.65 -28.51 -16.77
C ILE A 309 10.42 -28.22 -15.49
N TYR A 310 11.19 -29.21 -15.03
CA TYR A 310 12.01 -29.10 -13.83
C TYR A 310 13.50 -29.14 -14.19
N GLY A 311 14.28 -28.33 -13.50
CA GLY A 311 15.73 -28.26 -13.62
C GLY A 311 16.21 -27.16 -14.55
N LYS A 312 17.26 -26.45 -14.10
CA LYS A 312 17.79 -25.23 -14.73
C LYS A 312 18.14 -25.43 -16.21
N GLN A 313 18.86 -26.50 -16.52
CA GLN A 313 19.30 -26.78 -17.89
C GLN A 313 18.12 -27.07 -18.84
N ARG A 314 17.12 -27.82 -18.37
CA ARG A 314 15.93 -28.16 -19.16
C ARG A 314 15.07 -26.94 -19.43
N ILE A 315 14.92 -26.07 -18.44
CA ILE A 315 14.18 -24.81 -18.59
C ILE A 315 14.89 -23.93 -19.62
N ALA A 316 16.21 -23.73 -19.49
CA ALA A 316 16.99 -22.95 -20.44
C ALA A 316 16.92 -23.52 -21.87
N ALA A 317 17.07 -24.84 -22.03
CA ALA A 317 16.94 -25.51 -23.32
C ALA A 317 15.54 -25.32 -23.92
N HIS A 318 14.48 -25.41 -23.13
CA HIS A 318 13.11 -25.15 -23.58
C HIS A 318 12.91 -23.71 -24.08
N LEU A 319 13.42 -22.72 -23.35
CA LEU A 319 13.37 -21.33 -23.76
C LEU A 319 14.12 -21.07 -25.07
N THR A 320 15.31 -21.68 -25.21
CA THR A 320 16.10 -21.59 -26.46
C THR A 320 15.35 -22.23 -27.63
N HIS A 321 14.85 -23.45 -27.46
CA HIS A 321 14.05 -24.13 -28.47
C HIS A 321 12.77 -23.35 -28.83
N TRP A 322 12.09 -22.76 -27.83
CA TRP A 322 10.93 -21.92 -28.08
C TRP A 322 11.27 -20.72 -28.96
N LEU A 323 12.42 -20.06 -28.73
CA LEU A 323 12.87 -18.97 -29.60
C LEU A 323 13.12 -19.44 -31.04
N GLU A 324 13.64 -20.65 -31.26
CA GLU A 324 13.78 -21.24 -32.60
C GLU A 324 12.42 -21.44 -33.28
N LEU A 325 11.43 -21.91 -32.53
CA LEU A 325 10.03 -22.05 -33.04
C LEU A 325 9.44 -20.68 -33.39
N VAL A 326 9.69 -19.65 -32.56
CA VAL A 326 9.29 -18.28 -32.87
C VAL A 326 9.92 -17.82 -34.18
N LYS A 327 11.21 -18.02 -34.38
CA LYS A 327 11.92 -17.67 -35.62
C LYS A 327 11.31 -18.38 -36.83
N ALA A 328 11.08 -19.68 -36.71
CA ALA A 328 10.52 -20.50 -37.79
C ALA A 328 9.08 -20.11 -38.13
N SER A 329 8.34 -19.50 -37.21
CA SER A 329 6.93 -19.11 -37.44
C SER A 329 6.76 -17.95 -38.44
N GLY A 330 7.77 -17.08 -38.56
CA GLY A 330 7.70 -15.88 -39.40
C GLY A 330 6.72 -14.80 -38.91
N LEU A 331 6.29 -14.86 -37.64
CA LEU A 331 5.32 -13.90 -37.08
C LEU A 331 6.03 -12.67 -36.50
N ASP A 332 5.87 -11.52 -37.14
CA ASP A 332 6.52 -10.25 -36.73
C ASP A 332 6.15 -9.82 -35.30
N GLU A 333 4.96 -10.14 -34.85
CA GLU A 333 4.48 -9.81 -33.52
C GLU A 333 5.29 -10.48 -32.41
N PHE A 334 6.03 -11.52 -32.74
CA PHE A 334 6.92 -12.24 -31.81
C PHE A 334 8.38 -11.82 -31.91
N ASN A 335 8.76 -10.96 -32.86
CA ASN A 335 10.15 -10.59 -33.11
C ASN A 335 10.85 -9.94 -31.89
N ASN A 336 10.12 -9.21 -31.04
CA ASN A 336 10.67 -8.61 -29.81
C ASN A 336 11.27 -9.63 -28.83
N PHE A 337 10.85 -10.91 -28.91
CA PHE A 337 11.42 -11.95 -28.05
C PHE A 337 12.87 -12.28 -28.41
N PHE A 338 13.27 -12.14 -29.66
CA PHE A 338 14.67 -12.36 -30.10
C PHE A 338 15.63 -11.34 -29.53
N THR A 339 15.19 -10.09 -29.39
CA THR A 339 16.03 -9.01 -28.87
C THR A 339 16.05 -8.98 -27.35
N SER A 340 14.94 -9.34 -26.70
CA SER A 340 14.80 -9.24 -25.24
C SER A 340 15.20 -10.50 -24.50
N PHE A 341 14.73 -11.69 -24.89
CA PHE A 341 14.92 -12.92 -24.12
C PHE A 341 16.36 -13.36 -23.96
N PRO A 342 17.24 -13.28 -24.98
CA PRO A 342 18.65 -13.64 -24.79
C PRO A 342 19.34 -12.85 -23.68
N ALA A 343 19.06 -11.55 -23.57
CA ALA A 343 19.62 -10.69 -22.54
C ALA A 343 19.05 -10.98 -21.13
N TRP A 344 17.94 -11.72 -21.05
CA TRP A 344 17.24 -12.07 -19.82
C TRP A 344 17.21 -13.57 -19.56
N MET A 345 17.93 -14.39 -20.31
CA MET A 345 17.84 -15.85 -20.24
C MET A 345 18.04 -16.41 -18.83
N THR A 346 19.02 -15.90 -18.09
CA THR A 346 19.27 -16.31 -16.71
C THR A 346 18.09 -15.96 -15.80
N GLN A 347 17.58 -14.73 -15.89
CA GLN A 347 16.48 -14.24 -15.06
C GLN A 347 15.14 -14.92 -15.40
N LEU A 348 14.93 -15.23 -16.69
CA LEU A 348 13.78 -16.02 -17.16
C LEU A 348 13.87 -17.46 -16.65
N THR A 349 15.06 -18.09 -16.73
CA THR A 349 15.26 -19.43 -16.16
C THR A 349 14.97 -19.43 -14.66
N ASN A 350 15.46 -18.43 -13.91
CA ASN A 350 15.18 -18.28 -12.49
C ASN A 350 13.69 -18.12 -12.21
N ALA A 351 12.94 -17.46 -13.09
CA ALA A 351 11.49 -17.24 -12.93
C ALA A 351 10.71 -18.56 -12.87
N PHE A 352 11.14 -19.58 -13.59
CA PHE A 352 10.45 -20.87 -13.63
C PHE A 352 11.11 -21.93 -12.73
N LEU A 353 12.36 -21.68 -12.29
CA LEU A 353 13.09 -22.57 -11.39
C LEU A 353 12.77 -22.29 -9.91
N LEU A 354 12.64 -21.00 -9.54
CA LEU A 354 12.52 -20.57 -8.16
C LEU A 354 11.04 -20.31 -7.80
N PRO A 355 10.64 -20.48 -6.52
CA PRO A 355 9.23 -20.41 -6.12
C PRO A 355 8.68 -18.97 -6.07
N TYR A 356 9.51 -17.95 -6.20
CA TYR A 356 9.16 -16.57 -6.01
C TYR A 356 8.45 -15.95 -7.22
N SER A 357 7.48 -15.08 -6.96
CA SER A 357 6.77 -14.30 -7.97
C SER A 357 6.43 -12.91 -7.45
N ASN A 358 6.09 -11.99 -8.34
CA ASN A 358 5.69 -10.63 -7.97
C ASN A 358 4.19 -10.49 -7.67
N GLY A 359 3.47 -11.61 -7.55
CA GLY A 359 2.01 -11.62 -7.36
C GLY A 359 1.54 -10.84 -6.13
N TYR A 360 2.29 -10.89 -5.02
CA TYR A 360 2.00 -10.07 -3.85
C TYR A 360 2.18 -8.58 -4.15
N THR A 361 3.27 -8.19 -4.82
CA THR A 361 3.55 -6.80 -5.20
C THR A 361 2.49 -6.26 -6.15
N GLU A 362 2.04 -7.05 -7.13
CA GLU A 362 0.92 -6.70 -8.02
C GLU A 362 -0.40 -6.53 -7.24
N GLY A 363 -0.68 -7.46 -6.32
CA GLY A 363 -1.84 -7.39 -5.44
C GLY A 363 -1.84 -6.12 -4.59
N THR A 364 -0.69 -5.73 -4.03
CA THR A 364 -0.55 -4.47 -3.28
C THR A 364 -0.67 -3.25 -4.18
N ASN A 365 -0.12 -3.27 -5.40
CA ASN A 365 -0.30 -2.19 -6.37
C ASN A 365 -1.77 -1.99 -6.73
N ASN A 366 -2.58 -3.05 -6.78
CA ASN A 366 -4.03 -2.93 -6.99
C ASN A 366 -4.73 -2.30 -5.77
N LYS A 367 -4.36 -2.66 -4.54
CA LYS A 367 -4.86 -2.00 -3.32
C LYS A 367 -4.47 -0.51 -3.29
N ILE A 368 -3.25 -0.16 -3.68
CA ILE A 368 -2.79 1.23 -3.82
C ILE A 368 -3.63 2.01 -4.84
N LYS A 369 -3.96 1.40 -5.98
CA LYS A 369 -4.87 2.01 -6.98
C LYS A 369 -6.26 2.27 -6.42
N VAL A 370 -6.81 1.36 -5.61
CA VAL A 370 -8.10 1.55 -4.93
C VAL A 370 -7.99 2.70 -3.93
N LEU A 371 -6.97 2.69 -3.04
CA LEU A 371 -6.74 3.77 -2.08
C LEU A 371 -6.67 5.14 -2.77
N LYS A 372 -5.90 5.23 -3.86
CA LYS A 372 -5.78 6.47 -4.64
C LYS A 372 -7.12 6.92 -5.22
N ARG A 373 -7.95 5.99 -5.69
CA ARG A 373 -9.27 6.28 -6.27
C ARG A 373 -10.23 6.80 -5.21
N ILE A 374 -10.34 6.12 -4.06
CA ILE A 374 -11.22 6.56 -2.96
C ILE A 374 -10.76 7.86 -2.30
N SER A 375 -9.46 8.18 -2.38
CA SER A 375 -8.89 9.41 -1.82
C SER A 375 -8.94 10.60 -2.78
N TYR A 376 -9.56 10.45 -3.96
CA TYR A 376 -9.60 11.47 -5.02
C TYR A 376 -8.23 12.05 -5.41
N GLY A 377 -7.20 11.24 -5.26
CA GLY A 377 -5.80 11.57 -5.52
C GLY A 377 -5.02 11.95 -4.26
N LEU A 378 -3.82 11.42 -4.15
CA LEU A 378 -2.90 11.66 -3.04
C LEU A 378 -1.63 12.32 -3.61
N ARG A 379 -1.67 13.64 -3.79
CA ARG A 379 -0.57 14.39 -4.45
C ARG A 379 0.67 14.54 -3.57
N HIS A 380 0.51 14.63 -2.25
CA HIS A 380 1.63 14.75 -1.32
C HIS A 380 2.20 13.36 -1.01
N PHE A 381 3.42 13.10 -1.45
CA PHE A 381 4.04 11.76 -1.37
C PHE A 381 4.16 11.25 0.08
N GLY A 382 4.60 12.08 1.03
CA GLY A 382 4.75 11.65 2.43
C GLY A 382 3.44 11.10 3.02
N ARG A 383 2.31 11.78 2.82
CA ARG A 383 0.98 11.30 3.25
C ARG A 383 0.56 10.05 2.49
N PHE A 384 0.86 9.98 1.19
CA PHE A 384 0.56 8.82 0.36
C PHE A 384 1.32 7.58 0.86
N ARG A 385 2.62 7.71 1.07
CA ARG A 385 3.47 6.66 1.64
C ARG A 385 2.94 6.18 2.99
N VAL A 386 2.63 7.11 3.90
CA VAL A 386 2.07 6.80 5.22
C VAL A 386 0.77 5.99 5.09
N ARG A 387 -0.16 6.44 4.26
CA ARG A 387 -1.45 5.74 4.06
C ARG A 387 -1.26 4.33 3.52
N ILE A 388 -0.36 4.12 2.54
CA ILE A 388 -0.08 2.80 1.99
C ILE A 388 0.50 1.89 3.07
N LEU A 389 1.50 2.36 3.81
CA LEU A 389 2.16 1.57 4.83
C LEU A 389 1.26 1.25 6.02
N LEU A 390 0.35 2.15 6.40
CA LEU A 390 -0.66 1.89 7.42
C LEU A 390 -1.66 0.83 6.99
N LEU A 391 -2.17 0.90 5.76
CA LEU A 391 -3.10 -0.09 5.20
C LEU A 391 -2.50 -1.49 5.05
N SER A 392 -1.18 -1.60 4.91
CA SER A 392 -0.49 -2.89 4.76
C SER A 392 -0.27 -3.61 6.07
N LYS A 393 -0.24 -2.88 7.18
CA LYS A 393 -0.06 -3.45 8.51
C LYS A 393 -1.38 -4.07 8.95
N LYS A 394 -1.49 -5.40 8.87
CA LYS A 394 -2.65 -6.15 9.36
C LYS A 394 -2.88 -5.87 10.84
N ASN A 395 -4.17 -5.72 11.22
CA ASN A 395 -4.68 -5.68 12.57
C ASN A 395 -4.00 -6.76 13.45
N GLY A 396 -3.27 -6.37 14.47
CA GLY A 396 -2.69 -7.32 15.44
C GLY A 396 -1.40 -6.87 16.11
N THR A 397 -0.68 -5.92 15.60
CA THR A 397 0.39 -5.28 16.36
C THR A 397 -0.18 -4.03 17.02
N ASN A 398 -0.35 -4.08 18.36
CA ASN A 398 -0.51 -2.89 19.19
C ASN A 398 0.74 -2.01 18.97
N HIS A 399 0.73 -1.21 17.91
CA HIS A 399 1.68 -0.13 17.78
C HIS A 399 1.20 0.95 18.75
N THR A 400 1.81 0.95 19.93
CA THR A 400 2.00 2.18 20.67
C THR A 400 2.74 3.10 19.71
N TYR A 401 1.98 3.87 18.93
CA TYR A 401 2.55 5.03 18.29
C TYR A 401 3.04 5.90 19.44
N ASP A 402 4.35 6.08 19.55
CA ASP A 402 4.94 6.98 20.53
C ASP A 402 4.59 8.44 20.18
N TRP A 403 3.30 8.77 20.44
CA TRP A 403 2.74 10.12 20.39
C TRP A 403 3.04 10.88 21.68
N CYS A 404 3.79 10.24 22.59
CA CYS A 404 3.95 10.64 23.99
C CYS A 404 5.24 11.39 24.27
N GLN A 405 5.86 12.03 23.28
CA GLN A 405 6.87 13.04 23.61
C GLN A 405 6.44 14.44 23.23
#